data_a8d12caa636ab6761335b986ee044812
#
_entry.id   a8d12caa636ab6761335b986ee044812
#
_cell.length_a   1.000
_cell.length_b   1.000
_cell.length_c   1.000
_cell.angle_alpha   90.00
_cell.angle_beta   90.00
_cell.angle_gamma   90.00
#
_symmetry.space_group_name_H-M   'P 1'
#
loop_
_entity.id
_entity.type
_entity.pdbx_description
1 polymer ?
#
loop_
_entity_poly.entity_id
_entity_poly.type
_entity_poly.pdbx_seq_one_letter_code
_entity_poly.pdbx_strand_id
1 'polypeptide(L)'
;GKSERGGHPVERRPLRQWLMRITAYAERLIDDLEPLDWSESIKQMQRNWIGRSEGAEVDFLCPVDALSAEYAPRIRVFTTRPDTLFGATYMVLAPEHPLVERITTLEQRAAVQEYREAAARKTDFERTE
;
A
#
# COMPACT_ATOMS: atom_id res chain seq x y z
N GLY A 1 -16.71 13.51 -4.83
CA GLY A 1 -17.70 13.39 -3.75
C GLY A 1 -18.23 14.75 -3.32
N LYS A 2 -19.34 14.72 -2.58
CA LYS A 2 -19.93 15.92 -1.97
C LYS A 2 -20.05 15.71 -0.47
N SER A 3 -19.95 16.77 0.32
CA SER A 3 -20.16 16.69 1.77
C SER A 3 -21.62 16.35 2.08
N GLU A 4 -21.83 15.58 3.13
CA GLU A 4 -23.17 15.19 3.61
C GLU A 4 -23.97 16.42 4.03
N ARG A 5 -23.30 17.42 4.63
CA ARG A 5 -23.91 18.69 5.00
C ARG A 5 -23.57 19.76 3.96
N GLY A 6 -24.58 20.31 3.31
CA GLY A 6 -24.43 21.43 2.36
C GLY A 6 -24.05 21.04 0.94
N GLY A 7 -23.75 19.79 0.63
CA GLY A 7 -23.47 19.31 -0.73
C GLY A 7 -22.24 19.93 -1.38
N HIS A 8 -21.30 20.45 -0.59
CA HIS A 8 -20.08 21.08 -1.10
C HIS A 8 -19.13 20.03 -1.70
N PRO A 9 -18.39 20.36 -2.77
CA PRO A 9 -17.38 19.47 -3.31
C PRO A 9 -16.31 19.16 -2.24
N VAL A 10 -15.95 17.89 -2.11
CA VAL A 10 -14.88 17.45 -1.21
C VAL A 10 -13.72 16.92 -2.02
N GLU A 11 -12.52 17.22 -1.55
CA GLU A 11 -11.27 16.78 -2.14
C GLU A 11 -10.47 16.00 -1.11
N ARG A 12 -9.73 15.01 -1.56
CA ARG A 12 -8.80 14.27 -0.73
C ARG A 12 -7.50 15.04 -0.63
N ARG A 13 -7.13 15.48 0.58
CA ARG A 13 -5.89 16.22 0.83
C ARG A 13 -5.11 15.61 1.99
N PRO A 14 -3.78 15.52 1.90
CA PRO A 14 -2.95 15.21 3.06
C PRO A 14 -3.15 16.25 4.16
N LEU A 15 -3.54 15.82 5.34
CA LEU A 15 -3.68 16.68 6.51
C LEU A 15 -2.63 16.30 7.54
N ARG A 16 -1.96 17.30 8.12
CA ARG A 16 -1.08 17.10 9.25
C ARG A 16 -1.92 16.81 10.49
N GLN A 17 -1.75 15.62 11.04
CA GLN A 17 -2.48 15.19 12.23
C GLN A 17 -1.61 14.25 13.08
N TRP A 18 -2.04 14.02 14.31
CA TRP A 18 -1.39 13.06 15.18
C TRP A 18 -1.66 11.63 14.70
N LEU A 19 -0.59 10.85 14.55
CA LEU A 19 -0.68 9.42 14.26
C LEU A 19 0.04 8.65 15.36
N MET A 20 -0.62 7.65 15.90
CA MET A 20 -0.01 6.74 16.87
C MET A 20 0.65 5.58 16.13
N ARG A 21 1.88 5.23 16.53
CA ARG A 21 2.61 4.06 16.01
C ARG A 21 2.09 2.78 16.67
N ILE A 22 0.88 2.37 16.37
CA ILE A 22 0.24 1.21 17.00
C ILE A 22 0.99 -0.09 16.75
N THR A 23 1.74 -0.21 15.66
CA THR A 23 2.54 -1.39 15.30
C THR A 23 3.89 -1.45 16.00
N ALA A 24 4.34 -0.38 16.68
CA ALA A 24 5.65 -0.32 17.33
C ALA A 24 5.82 -1.33 18.48
N TYR A 25 4.70 -1.81 19.04
CA TYR A 25 4.68 -2.77 20.14
C TYR A 25 4.12 -4.13 19.74
N ALA A 26 3.91 -4.39 18.45
CA ALA A 26 3.26 -5.61 17.97
C ALA A 26 3.97 -6.88 18.44
N GLU A 27 5.29 -6.95 18.26
CA GLU A 27 6.10 -8.11 18.72
C GLU A 27 6.01 -8.28 20.23
N ARG A 28 6.20 -7.20 20.99
CA ARG A 28 6.13 -7.23 22.44
C ARG A 28 4.75 -7.67 22.94
N LEU A 29 3.67 -7.25 22.27
CA LEU A 29 2.32 -7.67 22.65
C LEU A 29 2.12 -9.18 22.45
N ILE A 30 2.77 -9.78 21.46
CA ILE A 30 2.76 -11.25 21.28
C ILE A 30 3.54 -11.94 22.41
N ASP A 31 4.74 -11.46 22.71
CA ASP A 31 5.61 -12.04 23.73
C ASP A 31 4.98 -11.93 25.13
N ASP A 32 4.39 -10.79 25.45
CA ASP A 32 3.74 -10.52 26.73
C ASP A 32 2.45 -11.36 26.97
N LEU A 33 1.97 -12.10 25.96
CA LEU A 33 0.86 -13.06 26.14
C LEU A 33 1.28 -14.32 26.90
N GLU A 34 2.55 -14.72 26.82
CA GLU A 34 3.02 -15.99 27.40
C GLU A 34 2.84 -16.07 28.93
N PRO A 35 3.22 -15.04 29.73
CA PRO A 35 3.09 -15.09 31.18
C PRO A 35 1.65 -14.89 31.69
N LEU A 36 0.69 -14.53 30.82
CA LEU A 36 -0.68 -14.28 31.23
C LEU A 36 -1.43 -15.57 31.55
N ASP A 37 -2.19 -15.56 32.63
CA ASP A 37 -3.10 -16.65 32.99
C ASP A 37 -4.43 -16.53 32.21
N TRP A 38 -4.32 -16.57 30.89
CA TRP A 38 -5.45 -16.57 29.96
C TRP A 38 -5.60 -17.92 29.27
N SER A 39 -6.81 -18.26 28.86
CA SER A 39 -7.04 -19.45 28.05
C SER A 39 -6.32 -19.33 26.71
N GLU A 40 -5.84 -20.46 26.17
CA GLU A 40 -5.16 -20.50 24.87
C GLU A 40 -6.01 -19.96 23.73
N SER A 41 -7.32 -20.14 23.78
CA SER A 41 -8.23 -19.57 22.78
C SER A 41 -8.17 -18.04 22.71
N ILE A 42 -8.08 -17.39 23.87
CA ILE A 42 -7.95 -15.92 23.94
C ILE A 42 -6.57 -15.48 23.45
N LYS A 43 -5.50 -16.16 23.91
CA LYS A 43 -4.13 -15.85 23.45
C LYS A 43 -4.02 -16.03 21.93
N GLN A 44 -4.58 -17.09 21.37
CA GLN A 44 -4.58 -17.31 19.93
C GLN A 44 -5.35 -16.24 19.16
N MET A 45 -6.48 -15.78 19.70
CA MET A 45 -7.25 -14.67 19.11
C MET A 45 -6.41 -13.39 19.04
N GLN A 46 -5.65 -13.07 20.10
CA GLN A 46 -4.75 -11.91 20.13
C GLN A 46 -3.61 -12.06 19.13
N ARG A 47 -2.96 -13.23 19.06
CA ARG A 47 -1.91 -13.51 18.06
C ARG A 47 -2.42 -13.35 16.64
N ASN A 48 -3.60 -13.88 16.35
CA ASN A 48 -4.23 -13.74 15.02
C ASN A 48 -4.59 -12.30 14.68
N TRP A 49 -5.03 -11.51 15.66
CA TRP A 49 -5.33 -10.10 15.48
C TRP A 49 -4.08 -9.28 15.15
N ILE A 50 -2.98 -9.51 15.86
CA ILE A 50 -1.69 -8.86 15.59
C ILE A 50 -1.16 -9.27 14.22
N GLY A 51 -1.31 -10.55 13.86
CA GLY A 51 -1.09 -11.05 12.51
C GLY A 51 0.38 -11.00 12.09
N ARG A 52 1.31 -11.52 12.95
CA ARG A 52 2.71 -11.69 12.53
C ARG A 52 2.78 -12.53 11.27
N SER A 53 3.47 -12.03 10.26
CA SER A 53 3.72 -12.74 9.01
C SER A 53 5.20 -12.71 8.65
N GLU A 54 5.68 -13.82 8.07
CA GLU A 54 7.04 -13.94 7.56
C GLU A 54 7.00 -14.01 6.03
N GLY A 55 7.98 -13.38 5.41
CA GLY A 55 8.04 -13.32 3.95
C GLY A 55 9.34 -12.71 3.44
N ALA A 56 9.35 -12.31 2.19
CA ALA A 56 10.49 -11.71 1.54
C ALA A 56 10.15 -10.35 0.95
N GLU A 57 11.10 -9.42 1.02
CA GLU A 57 11.07 -8.20 0.21
C GLU A 57 11.66 -8.48 -1.17
N VAL A 58 10.97 -8.03 -2.20
CA VAL A 58 11.38 -8.22 -3.60
C VAL A 58 11.36 -6.88 -4.31
N ASP A 59 12.45 -6.58 -5.00
CA ASP A 59 12.58 -5.38 -5.82
C ASP A 59 12.29 -5.70 -7.30
N PHE A 60 11.26 -5.08 -7.84
CA PHE A 60 11.00 -5.09 -9.28
C PHE A 60 11.65 -3.86 -9.92
N LEU A 61 12.51 -4.10 -10.88
CA LEU A 61 13.13 -3.03 -11.65
C LEU A 61 12.17 -2.53 -12.72
N CYS A 62 11.98 -1.21 -12.79
CA CYS A 62 11.23 -0.58 -13.87
C CYS A 62 12.23 -0.16 -14.96
N PRO A 63 12.33 -0.86 -16.10
CA PRO A 63 13.17 -0.41 -17.19
C PRO A 63 12.62 0.92 -17.72
N VAL A 64 13.46 1.95 -17.64
CA VAL A 64 13.18 3.25 -18.26
C VAL A 64 14.25 3.41 -19.33
N ASP A 65 13.82 3.66 -20.55
CA ASP A 65 14.71 3.84 -21.67
C ASP A 65 15.79 4.88 -21.32
N ALA A 66 17.06 4.49 -21.47
CA ALA A 66 18.25 5.28 -21.21
C ALA A 66 18.81 5.33 -19.76
N LEU A 67 18.22 4.66 -18.77
CA LEU A 67 18.86 4.54 -17.47
C LEU A 67 19.53 3.17 -17.30
N SER A 68 20.76 3.16 -16.79
CA SER A 68 21.41 1.91 -16.38
C SER A 68 20.59 1.25 -15.26
N ALA A 69 20.65 -0.08 -15.13
CA ALA A 69 19.93 -0.83 -14.12
C ALA A 69 20.19 -0.31 -12.68
N GLU A 70 21.32 0.34 -12.45
CA GLU A 70 21.70 0.92 -11.17
C GLU A 70 20.82 2.12 -10.77
N TYR A 71 20.34 2.89 -11.77
CA TYR A 71 19.50 4.08 -11.56
C TYR A 71 18.04 3.86 -11.90
N ALA A 72 17.67 2.64 -12.34
CA ALA A 72 16.30 2.31 -12.65
C ALA A 72 15.41 2.41 -11.40
N PRO A 73 14.21 3.01 -11.50
CA PRO A 73 13.24 3.01 -10.41
C PRO A 73 12.92 1.58 -9.99
N ARG A 74 12.77 1.37 -8.68
CA ARG A 74 12.45 0.07 -8.10
C ARG A 74 11.11 0.13 -7.41
N ILE A 75 10.30 -0.89 -7.62
CA ILE A 75 9.08 -1.13 -6.87
C ILE A 75 9.38 -2.24 -5.88
N ARG A 76 9.48 -1.89 -4.60
CA ARG A 76 9.69 -2.86 -3.52
C ARG A 76 8.35 -3.35 -3.02
N VAL A 77 8.18 -4.64 -2.95
CA VAL A 77 7.00 -5.31 -2.40
C VAL A 77 7.41 -6.33 -1.34
N PHE A 78 6.56 -6.51 -0.35
CA PHE A 78 6.65 -7.62 0.59
C PHE A 78 5.66 -8.70 0.17
N THR A 79 6.11 -9.96 0.17
CA THR A 79 5.25 -11.11 -0.10
C THR A 79 5.52 -12.25 0.86
N THR A 80 4.45 -12.88 1.34
CA THR A 80 4.53 -14.13 2.11
C THR A 80 4.67 -15.37 1.22
N ARG A 81 4.54 -15.19 -0.10
CA ARG A 81 4.61 -16.26 -1.10
C ARG A 81 5.59 -15.92 -2.21
N PRO A 82 6.91 -15.85 -1.91
CA PRO A 82 7.92 -15.56 -2.92
C PRO A 82 8.00 -16.64 -4.02
N ASP A 83 7.56 -17.85 -3.72
CA ASP A 83 7.46 -18.98 -4.67
C ASP A 83 6.52 -18.70 -5.84
N THR A 84 5.55 -17.79 -5.69
CA THR A 84 4.58 -17.44 -6.75
C THR A 84 5.06 -16.36 -7.70
N LEU A 85 6.20 -15.74 -7.45
CA LEU A 85 6.72 -14.62 -8.27
C LEU A 85 6.94 -14.97 -9.73
N PHE A 86 7.26 -16.22 -10.05
CA PHE A 86 7.45 -16.68 -11.42
C PHE A 86 6.16 -16.63 -12.25
N GLY A 87 5.00 -16.51 -11.62
CA GLY A 87 3.71 -16.33 -12.28
C GLY A 87 3.32 -14.86 -12.48
N ALA A 88 4.10 -13.91 -11.98
CA ALA A 88 3.79 -12.49 -12.12
C ALA A 88 4.09 -12.00 -13.55
N THR A 89 3.05 -11.54 -14.25
CA THR A 89 3.15 -11.07 -15.63
C THR A 89 2.99 -9.55 -15.77
N TYR A 90 2.49 -8.87 -14.75
CA TYR A 90 2.35 -7.41 -14.73
C TYR A 90 2.39 -6.88 -13.29
N MET A 91 2.61 -5.58 -13.17
CA MET A 91 2.61 -4.84 -11.91
C MET A 91 1.63 -3.68 -11.99
N VAL A 92 0.88 -3.46 -10.92
CA VAL A 92 -0.08 -2.35 -10.82
C VAL A 92 0.35 -1.40 -9.71
N LEU A 93 0.33 -0.11 -9.99
CA LEU A 93 0.55 0.94 -9.02
C LEU A 93 -0.71 1.76 -8.79
N ALA A 94 -0.91 2.22 -7.56
CA ALA A 94 -1.94 3.20 -7.28
C ALA A 94 -1.66 4.50 -8.07
N PRO A 95 -2.69 5.18 -8.59
CA PRO A 95 -2.49 6.40 -9.38
C PRO A 95 -1.78 7.53 -8.62
N GLU A 96 -1.83 7.51 -7.30
CA GLU A 96 -1.16 8.48 -6.43
C GLU A 96 0.31 8.11 -6.12
N HIS A 97 0.77 6.94 -6.54
CA HIS A 97 2.10 6.48 -6.20
C HIS A 97 3.19 7.40 -6.83
N PRO A 98 4.22 7.81 -6.07
CA PRO A 98 5.23 8.76 -6.57
C PRO A 98 5.99 8.30 -7.81
N LEU A 99 6.12 6.99 -8.02
CA LEU A 99 6.80 6.43 -9.18
C LEU A 99 6.00 6.57 -10.48
N VAL A 100 4.68 6.73 -10.42
CA VAL A 100 3.83 6.82 -11.62
C VAL A 100 4.34 7.89 -12.58
N GLU A 101 4.65 9.07 -12.05
CA GLU A 101 5.13 10.19 -12.85
C GLU A 101 6.50 9.93 -13.50
N ARG A 102 7.36 9.18 -12.80
CA ARG A 102 8.72 8.88 -13.25
C ARG A 102 8.79 7.77 -14.30
N ILE A 103 7.87 6.80 -14.26
CA ILE A 103 7.85 5.65 -15.16
C ILE A 103 6.89 5.83 -16.34
N THR A 104 6.06 6.87 -16.32
CA THR A 104 5.11 7.15 -17.40
C THR A 104 5.85 7.67 -18.63
N THR A 105 5.64 7.00 -19.77
CA THR A 105 6.19 7.43 -21.05
C THR A 105 5.58 8.75 -21.52
N LEU A 106 6.29 9.47 -22.38
CA LEU A 106 5.80 10.74 -22.92
C LEU A 106 4.44 10.58 -23.64
N GLU A 107 4.26 9.49 -24.36
CA GLU A 107 3.03 9.19 -25.10
C GLU A 107 1.83 8.96 -24.18
N GLN A 108 2.05 8.33 -23.01
CA GLN A 108 0.98 7.99 -22.07
C GLN A 108 0.72 9.08 -21.01
N ARG A 109 1.55 10.12 -20.98
CA ARG A 109 1.48 11.16 -19.93
C ARG A 109 0.12 11.80 -19.82
N ALA A 110 -0.51 12.16 -20.95
CA ALA A 110 -1.82 12.80 -20.97
C ALA A 110 -2.92 11.87 -20.41
N ALA A 111 -2.95 10.62 -20.87
CA ALA A 111 -3.94 9.62 -20.43
C ALA A 111 -3.78 9.28 -18.94
N VAL A 112 -2.54 9.12 -18.46
CA VAL A 112 -2.26 8.86 -17.04
C VAL A 112 -2.66 10.05 -16.17
N GLN A 113 -2.41 11.28 -16.62
CA GLN A 113 -2.81 12.48 -15.88
C GLN A 113 -4.34 12.59 -15.76
N GLU A 114 -5.06 12.39 -16.87
CA GLU A 114 -6.53 12.38 -16.87
C GLU A 114 -7.09 11.32 -15.92
N TYR A 115 -6.51 10.10 -15.95
CA TYR A 115 -6.90 9.03 -15.04
C TYR A 115 -6.65 9.39 -13.56
N ARG A 116 -5.49 9.98 -13.24
CA ARG A 116 -5.15 10.43 -11.87
C ARG A 116 -6.16 11.46 -11.36
N GLU A 117 -6.54 12.42 -12.19
CA GLU A 117 -7.53 13.44 -11.84
C GLU A 117 -8.92 12.84 -11.64
N ALA A 118 -9.32 11.90 -12.49
CA ALA A 118 -10.57 11.17 -12.33
C ALA A 118 -10.57 10.32 -11.04
N ALA A 119 -9.49 9.60 -10.77
CA ALA A 119 -9.33 8.79 -9.58
C ALA A 119 -9.35 9.61 -8.29
N ALA A 120 -8.75 10.81 -8.29
CA ALA A 120 -8.74 11.71 -7.12
C ALA A 120 -10.15 12.22 -6.74
N ARG A 121 -11.09 12.22 -7.68
CA ARG A 121 -12.48 12.65 -7.45
C ARG A 121 -13.39 11.52 -6.95
N LYS A 122 -12.95 10.24 -7.09
CA LYS A 122 -13.71 9.07 -6.64
C LYS A 122 -13.61 8.88 -5.13
N THR A 123 -14.70 8.44 -4.54
CA THR A 123 -14.72 7.94 -3.15
C THR A 123 -14.05 6.57 -3.06
N ASP A 124 -13.72 6.10 -1.86
CA ASP A 124 -13.15 4.76 -1.66
C ASP A 124 -14.11 3.66 -2.13
N PHE A 125 -15.40 3.85 -1.93
CA PHE A 125 -16.44 2.95 -2.39
C PHE A 125 -16.45 2.83 -3.93
N GLU A 126 -16.45 3.97 -4.65
CA GLU A 126 -16.42 4.01 -6.12
C GLU A 126 -15.11 3.48 -6.73
N ARG A 127 -14.06 3.29 -5.91
CA ARG A 127 -12.78 2.70 -6.35
C ARG A 127 -12.73 1.19 -6.19
N THR A 128 -13.62 0.63 -5.36
CA THR A 128 -13.65 -0.79 -5.04
C THR A 128 -14.67 -1.57 -5.87
N GLU A 129 -15.63 -0.88 -6.50
CA GLU A 129 -16.54 -1.41 -7.51
C GLU A 129 -15.95 -1.35 -8.92
#